data_1373876bb84f3e118a97b40daf796650
#
_entry.id   1373876bb84f3e118a97b40daf796650
#
_cell.length_a   1.000
_cell.length_b   1.000
_cell.length_c   1.000
_cell.angle_alpha   90.00
_cell.angle_beta   90.00
_cell.angle_gamma   90.00
#
_symmetry.space_group_name_H-M   'P 1'
#
loop_
_entity.id
_entity.type
_entity.pdbx_description
1 polymer ?
#
loop_
_entity_poly.entity_id
_entity_poly.type
_entity_poly.pdbx_seq_one_letter_code
_entity_poly.pdbx_strand_id
1 'polypeptide(L)'
;MTRILLADDHPMIRTAIEVLLRDTRFEIVGTAANGEDALRAVETAEPDILLLDLQMPGATGMEVVRRLRADGSKLPVVLLTAAIDDASLMEARELHVQGMVLKNSDPANLLDCLDRVCAGGSWVDPELRSRSDALTAMFGASGRPALAPRERQLIGFVRRGLRNREIAEQLGVTEGTVKVYLHAIFEKLGVNSRTELAIRADELLAGSFAPRE
;
A
#
# COMPACT_ATOMS: atom_id res chain seq x y z
N MET A 1 9.17 -0.12 -29.01
CA MET A 1 8.40 -1.15 -28.29
C MET A 1 8.71 -0.99 -26.83
N THR A 2 7.71 -1.11 -25.95
CA THR A 2 7.90 -1.01 -24.49
C THR A 2 8.36 -2.36 -23.96
N ARG A 3 9.46 -2.36 -23.23
CA ARG A 3 10.14 -3.57 -22.73
C ARG A 3 9.54 -3.99 -21.39
N ILE A 4 8.99 -5.18 -21.30
CA ILE A 4 8.36 -5.70 -20.09
C ILE A 4 9.17 -6.87 -19.54
N LEU A 5 9.54 -6.81 -18.28
CA LEU A 5 9.98 -7.96 -17.50
C LEU A 5 8.76 -8.56 -16.79
N LEU A 6 8.49 -9.85 -17.01
CA LEU A 6 7.37 -10.57 -16.40
C LEU A 6 7.86 -11.51 -15.30
N ALA A 7 7.48 -11.26 -14.08
CA ALA A 7 7.78 -12.10 -12.92
C ALA A 7 6.49 -12.72 -12.34
N ASP A 8 6.34 -14.01 -12.48
CA ASP A 8 5.20 -14.80 -11.98
C ASP A 8 5.65 -16.26 -11.86
N ASP A 9 5.34 -16.94 -10.77
CA ASP A 9 5.73 -18.33 -10.57
C ASP A 9 4.81 -19.35 -11.28
N HIS A 10 3.66 -18.88 -11.79
CA HIS A 10 2.69 -19.72 -12.50
C HIS A 10 2.97 -19.76 -14.02
N PRO A 11 3.45 -20.88 -14.59
CA PRO A 11 3.76 -20.97 -16.02
C PRO A 11 2.58 -20.64 -16.93
N MET A 12 1.36 -21.05 -16.54
CA MET A 12 0.15 -20.78 -17.33
C MET A 12 -0.16 -19.28 -17.43
N ILE A 13 0.05 -18.53 -16.35
CA ILE A 13 -0.16 -17.08 -16.34
C ILE A 13 0.87 -16.40 -17.25
N ARG A 14 2.15 -16.79 -17.17
CA ARG A 14 3.18 -16.26 -18.07
C ARG A 14 2.81 -16.49 -19.54
N THR A 15 2.44 -17.73 -19.90
CA THR A 15 2.01 -18.05 -21.27
C THR A 15 0.78 -17.23 -21.69
N ALA A 16 -0.21 -17.06 -20.81
CA ALA A 16 -1.41 -16.27 -21.11
C ALA A 16 -1.05 -14.80 -21.38
N ILE A 17 -0.15 -14.22 -20.57
CA ILE A 17 0.31 -12.83 -20.75
C ILE A 17 1.15 -12.71 -22.04
N GLU A 18 2.02 -13.66 -22.34
CA GLU A 18 2.78 -13.69 -23.60
C GLU A 18 1.85 -13.70 -24.82
N VAL A 19 0.77 -14.50 -24.78
CA VAL A 19 -0.25 -14.53 -25.84
C VAL A 19 -1.01 -13.22 -25.91
N LEU A 20 -1.40 -12.65 -24.76
CA LEU A 20 -2.15 -11.39 -24.70
C LEU A 20 -1.35 -10.20 -25.28
N LEU A 21 -0.02 -10.18 -25.03
CA LEU A 21 0.83 -9.09 -25.48
C LEU A 21 1.34 -9.28 -26.92
N ARG A 22 1.08 -10.45 -27.54
CA ARG A 22 1.45 -10.69 -28.94
C ARG A 22 0.73 -9.69 -29.85
N ASP A 23 1.47 -9.21 -30.84
CA ASP A 23 0.96 -8.22 -31.80
C ASP A 23 0.55 -6.85 -31.20
N THR A 24 1.03 -6.57 -29.97
CA THR A 24 0.90 -5.26 -29.33
C THR A 24 2.22 -4.47 -29.41
N ARG A 25 2.24 -3.29 -28.82
CA ARG A 25 3.47 -2.48 -28.67
C ARG A 25 4.38 -2.92 -27.52
N PHE A 26 3.98 -3.94 -26.76
CA PHE A 26 4.69 -4.46 -25.60
C PHE A 26 5.52 -5.67 -25.98
N GLU A 27 6.74 -5.73 -25.47
CA GLU A 27 7.69 -6.82 -25.71
C GLU A 27 8.16 -7.41 -24.38
N ILE A 28 7.98 -8.71 -24.17
CA ILE A 28 8.53 -9.39 -22.99
C ILE A 28 10.02 -9.64 -23.25
N VAL A 29 10.88 -8.92 -22.52
CA VAL A 29 12.33 -9.00 -22.65
C VAL A 29 12.97 -9.98 -21.66
N GLY A 30 12.19 -10.52 -20.76
CA GLY A 30 12.64 -11.53 -19.79
C GLY A 30 11.49 -12.03 -18.92
N THR A 31 11.69 -13.19 -18.32
CA THR A 31 10.75 -13.78 -17.37
C THR A 31 11.48 -14.24 -16.12
N ALA A 32 10.81 -14.19 -14.96
CA ALA A 32 11.29 -14.71 -13.70
C ALA A 32 10.20 -15.52 -13.02
N ALA A 33 10.58 -16.53 -12.23
CA ALA A 33 9.64 -17.39 -11.49
C ALA A 33 9.70 -17.18 -9.97
N ASN A 34 10.49 -16.24 -9.50
CA ASN A 34 10.61 -15.85 -8.09
C ASN A 34 11.20 -14.44 -7.97
N GLY A 35 11.11 -13.84 -6.77
CA GLY A 35 11.52 -12.46 -6.57
C GLY A 35 13.01 -12.20 -6.69
N GLU A 36 13.87 -13.17 -6.31
CA GLU A 36 15.33 -13.00 -6.45
C GLU A 36 15.77 -13.01 -7.91
N ASP A 37 15.16 -13.88 -8.74
CA ASP A 37 15.40 -13.87 -10.17
C ASP A 37 14.85 -12.60 -10.83
N ALA A 38 13.71 -12.10 -10.37
CA ALA A 38 13.13 -10.85 -10.85
C ALA A 38 14.07 -9.67 -10.62
N LEU A 39 14.66 -9.54 -9.43
CA LEU A 39 15.63 -8.48 -9.11
C LEU A 39 16.86 -8.55 -10.03
N ARG A 40 17.44 -9.75 -10.20
CA ARG A 40 18.59 -9.93 -11.12
C ARG A 40 18.23 -9.62 -12.56
N ALA A 41 17.03 -10.01 -12.99
CA ALA A 41 16.56 -9.76 -14.35
C ALA A 41 16.30 -8.27 -14.62
N VAL A 42 15.87 -7.49 -13.63
CA VAL A 42 15.74 -6.03 -13.75
C VAL A 42 17.08 -5.40 -14.12
N GLU A 43 18.17 -5.82 -13.46
CA GLU A 43 19.53 -5.28 -13.72
C GLU A 43 20.05 -5.63 -15.11
N THR A 44 19.74 -6.83 -15.61
CA THR A 44 20.31 -7.34 -16.87
C THR A 44 19.47 -7.03 -18.09
N ALA A 45 18.13 -7.01 -17.94
CA ALA A 45 17.22 -6.79 -19.05
C ALA A 45 16.86 -5.31 -19.24
N GLU A 46 17.11 -4.44 -18.26
CA GLU A 46 16.76 -3.01 -18.29
C GLU A 46 15.35 -2.77 -18.85
N PRO A 47 14.29 -3.31 -18.18
CA PRO A 47 12.92 -3.16 -18.66
C PRO A 47 12.39 -1.75 -18.45
N ASP A 48 11.39 -1.35 -19.25
CA ASP A 48 10.63 -0.13 -19.06
C ASP A 48 9.54 -0.30 -18.00
N ILE A 49 9.01 -1.52 -17.84
CA ILE A 49 7.98 -1.89 -16.86
C ILE A 49 8.30 -3.27 -16.27
N LEU A 50 8.17 -3.40 -14.96
CA LEU A 50 8.14 -4.70 -14.27
C LEU A 50 6.68 -5.11 -14.02
N LEU A 51 6.25 -6.19 -14.65
CA LEU A 51 4.98 -6.86 -14.38
C LEU A 51 5.24 -7.97 -13.37
N LEU A 52 4.70 -7.86 -12.17
CA LEU A 52 5.16 -8.57 -10.99
C LEU A 52 4.01 -9.24 -10.23
N ASP A 53 4.07 -10.56 -10.10
CA ASP A 53 3.16 -11.27 -9.19
C ASP A 53 3.46 -10.90 -7.73
N LEU A 54 2.39 -10.73 -6.98
CA LEU A 54 2.47 -10.44 -5.55
C LEU A 54 2.97 -11.66 -4.75
N GLN A 55 2.54 -12.86 -5.15
CA GLN A 55 2.80 -14.11 -4.43
C GLN A 55 3.76 -14.99 -5.22
N MET A 56 5.02 -14.95 -4.88
CA MET A 56 6.07 -15.78 -5.46
C MET A 56 6.89 -16.47 -4.37
N PRO A 57 7.50 -17.62 -4.66
CA PRO A 57 8.41 -18.28 -3.72
C PRO A 57 9.68 -17.43 -3.49
N GLY A 58 10.24 -17.55 -2.29
CA GLY A 58 11.39 -16.73 -1.87
C GLY A 58 10.96 -15.32 -1.52
N ALA A 59 11.42 -14.33 -2.27
CA ALA A 59 10.99 -12.95 -2.08
C ALA A 59 9.62 -12.71 -2.71
N THR A 60 8.68 -12.17 -1.94
CA THR A 60 7.36 -11.75 -2.41
C THR A 60 7.44 -10.54 -3.34
N GLY A 61 6.38 -10.31 -4.14
CA GLY A 61 6.34 -9.12 -4.99
C GLY A 61 6.50 -7.81 -4.21
N MET A 62 5.93 -7.70 -3.01
CA MET A 62 6.12 -6.51 -2.17
C MET A 62 7.57 -6.36 -1.69
N GLU A 63 8.26 -7.45 -1.36
CA GLU A 63 9.70 -7.38 -1.02
C GLU A 63 10.56 -6.94 -2.20
N VAL A 64 10.24 -7.40 -3.41
CA VAL A 64 10.90 -6.92 -4.63
C VAL A 64 10.70 -5.42 -4.80
N VAL A 65 9.47 -4.91 -4.65
CA VAL A 65 9.20 -3.47 -4.74
C VAL A 65 9.96 -2.68 -3.69
N ARG A 66 9.96 -3.13 -2.42
CA ARG A 66 10.71 -2.47 -1.34
C ARG A 66 12.20 -2.35 -1.65
N ARG A 67 12.85 -3.45 -2.11
CA ARG A 67 14.27 -3.45 -2.48
C ARG A 67 14.54 -2.49 -3.62
N LEU A 68 13.75 -2.53 -4.69
CA LEU A 68 13.89 -1.60 -5.82
C LEU A 68 13.78 -0.13 -5.36
N ARG A 69 12.84 0.20 -4.49
CA ARG A 69 12.68 1.57 -3.99
C ARG A 69 13.78 1.98 -3.01
N ALA A 70 14.29 1.05 -2.18
CA ALA A 70 15.43 1.28 -1.29
C ALA A 70 16.70 1.59 -2.09
N ASP A 71 16.88 0.94 -3.26
CA ASP A 71 17.99 1.19 -4.18
C ASP A 71 17.78 2.45 -5.06
N GLY A 72 16.70 3.21 -4.81
CA GLY A 72 16.39 4.44 -5.52
C GLY A 72 15.79 4.24 -6.93
N SER A 73 15.45 3.01 -7.30
CA SER A 73 14.86 2.70 -8.60
C SER A 73 13.48 3.34 -8.74
N LYS A 74 13.26 3.97 -9.89
CA LYS A 74 11.96 4.54 -10.30
C LYS A 74 11.26 3.68 -11.35
N LEU A 75 11.75 2.46 -11.57
CA LEU A 75 11.16 1.53 -12.51
C LEU A 75 9.65 1.41 -12.26
N PRO A 76 8.81 1.65 -13.26
CA PRO A 76 7.38 1.42 -13.17
C PRO A 76 7.08 -0.05 -12.85
N VAL A 77 6.25 -0.27 -11.82
CA VAL A 77 5.82 -1.61 -11.40
C VAL A 77 4.32 -1.72 -11.55
N VAL A 78 3.90 -2.81 -12.18
CA VAL A 78 2.50 -3.26 -12.25
C VAL A 78 2.39 -4.56 -11.48
N LEU A 79 1.65 -4.57 -10.38
CA LEU A 79 1.38 -5.77 -9.59
C LEU A 79 0.26 -6.58 -10.22
N LEU A 80 0.50 -7.88 -10.36
CA LEU A 80 -0.51 -8.88 -10.68
C LEU A 80 -0.85 -9.67 -9.41
N THR A 81 -2.11 -9.88 -9.12
CA THR A 81 -2.49 -10.65 -7.94
C THR A 81 -3.84 -11.33 -8.09
N ALA A 82 -3.98 -12.52 -7.53
CA ALA A 82 -5.30 -13.15 -7.37
C ALA A 82 -6.08 -12.53 -6.20
N ALA A 83 -5.37 -12.08 -5.17
CA ALA A 83 -5.92 -11.38 -4.00
C ALA A 83 -4.81 -10.55 -3.33
N ILE A 84 -5.19 -9.45 -2.72
CA ILE A 84 -4.29 -8.60 -1.94
C ILE A 84 -4.97 -8.21 -0.62
N ASP A 85 -4.25 -8.28 0.49
CA ASP A 85 -4.75 -7.78 1.78
C ASP A 85 -4.66 -6.25 1.87
N ASP A 86 -5.35 -5.68 2.88
CA ASP A 86 -5.44 -4.23 3.03
C ASP A 86 -4.10 -3.56 3.33
N ALA A 87 -3.24 -4.24 4.09
CA ALA A 87 -1.92 -3.71 4.44
C ALA A 87 -1.03 -3.63 3.20
N SER A 88 -0.96 -4.72 2.42
CA SER A 88 -0.20 -4.77 1.16
C SER A 88 -0.74 -3.79 0.11
N LEU A 89 -2.07 -3.60 0.05
CA LEU A 89 -2.70 -2.62 -0.85
C LEU A 89 -2.29 -1.18 -0.50
N MET A 90 -2.28 -0.84 0.77
CA MET A 90 -1.84 0.48 1.24
C MET A 90 -0.34 0.67 1.05
N GLU A 91 0.47 -0.34 1.36
CA GLU A 91 1.91 -0.30 1.16
C GLU A 91 2.31 -0.14 -0.32
N ALA A 92 1.64 -0.85 -1.25
CA ALA A 92 1.87 -0.70 -2.68
C ALA A 92 1.67 0.77 -3.13
N ARG A 93 0.71 1.44 -2.54
CA ARG A 93 0.43 2.86 -2.76
C ARG A 93 1.53 3.78 -2.23
N GLU A 94 2.02 3.52 -1.00
CA GLU A 94 3.13 4.26 -0.38
C GLU A 94 4.44 4.10 -1.17
N LEU A 95 4.69 2.90 -1.70
CA LEU A 95 5.84 2.59 -2.55
C LEU A 95 5.67 3.06 -4.01
N HIS A 96 4.61 3.82 -4.28
CA HIS A 96 4.32 4.36 -5.60
C HIS A 96 4.34 3.28 -6.70
N VAL A 97 3.62 2.19 -6.48
CA VAL A 97 3.32 1.20 -7.52
C VAL A 97 2.37 1.85 -8.54
N GLN A 98 2.71 1.79 -9.83
CA GLN A 98 1.95 2.47 -10.87
C GLN A 98 0.72 1.69 -11.33
N GLY A 99 0.75 0.35 -11.26
CA GLY A 99 -0.36 -0.49 -11.69
C GLY A 99 -0.70 -1.58 -10.70
N MET A 100 -2.00 -1.90 -10.55
CA MET A 100 -2.48 -3.07 -9.82
C MET A 100 -3.62 -3.71 -10.59
N VAL A 101 -3.45 -4.96 -10.99
CA VAL A 101 -4.39 -5.73 -11.80
C VAL A 101 -4.71 -7.05 -11.11
N LEU A 102 -5.99 -7.38 -11.03
CA LEU A 102 -6.43 -8.70 -10.56
C LEU A 102 -6.25 -9.75 -11.66
N LYS A 103 -5.64 -10.90 -11.33
CA LYS A 103 -5.43 -12.03 -12.29
C LYS A 103 -6.72 -12.64 -12.83
N ASN A 104 -7.84 -12.43 -12.12
CA ASN A 104 -9.18 -12.90 -12.49
C ASN A 104 -10.04 -11.82 -13.17
N SER A 105 -9.51 -10.62 -13.39
CA SER A 105 -10.20 -9.56 -14.12
C SER A 105 -10.12 -9.76 -15.64
N ASP A 106 -10.87 -8.93 -16.38
CA ASP A 106 -10.81 -8.94 -17.85
C ASP A 106 -9.37 -8.70 -18.34
N PRO A 107 -8.84 -9.52 -19.27
CA PRO A 107 -7.52 -9.30 -19.84
C PRO A 107 -7.31 -7.89 -20.44
N ALA A 108 -8.38 -7.22 -20.90
CA ALA A 108 -8.32 -5.85 -21.36
C ALA A 108 -7.83 -4.88 -20.27
N ASN A 109 -8.12 -5.16 -19.00
CA ASN A 109 -7.66 -4.36 -17.87
C ASN A 109 -6.13 -4.30 -17.77
N LEU A 110 -5.44 -5.39 -18.10
CA LEU A 110 -3.98 -5.41 -18.13
C LEU A 110 -3.44 -4.51 -19.25
N LEU A 111 -4.03 -4.55 -20.42
CA LEU A 111 -3.63 -3.69 -21.54
C LEU A 111 -3.87 -2.21 -21.22
N ASP A 112 -5.04 -1.87 -20.69
CA ASP A 112 -5.36 -0.50 -20.25
C ASP A 112 -4.39 -0.01 -19.15
N CYS A 113 -4.03 -0.90 -18.22
CA CYS A 113 -3.06 -0.60 -17.18
C CYS A 113 -1.68 -0.29 -17.78
N LEU A 114 -1.18 -1.17 -18.63
CA LEU A 114 0.12 -1.00 -19.30
C LEU A 114 0.16 0.29 -20.14
N ASP A 115 -0.91 0.57 -20.88
CA ASP A 115 -1.02 1.79 -21.69
C ASP A 115 -0.95 3.06 -20.83
N ARG A 116 -1.65 3.09 -19.71
CA ARG A 116 -1.62 4.23 -18.78
C ARG A 116 -0.27 4.39 -18.10
N VAL A 117 0.34 3.28 -17.66
CA VAL A 117 1.65 3.30 -17.01
C VAL A 117 2.72 3.78 -17.98
N CYS A 118 2.70 3.35 -19.25
CA CYS A 118 3.59 3.87 -20.29
C CYS A 118 3.43 5.37 -20.52
N ALA A 119 2.23 5.90 -20.38
CA ALA A 119 1.97 7.34 -20.49
C ALA A 119 2.39 8.13 -19.23
N GLY A 120 3.05 7.50 -18.25
CA GLY A 120 3.46 8.11 -16.99
C GLY A 120 2.33 8.26 -15.97
N GLY A 121 1.19 7.64 -16.21
CA GLY A 121 0.05 7.62 -15.29
C GLY A 121 0.05 6.41 -14.35
N SER A 122 -1.06 6.22 -13.67
CA SER A 122 -1.31 5.05 -12.83
C SER A 122 -2.66 4.42 -13.14
N TRP A 123 -2.77 3.12 -12.89
CA TRP A 123 -4.00 2.38 -13.07
C TRP A 123 -4.18 1.35 -11.94
N VAL A 124 -5.36 1.30 -11.38
CA VAL A 124 -5.72 0.33 -10.34
C VAL A 124 -7.05 -0.29 -10.74
N ASP A 125 -7.13 -1.62 -10.63
CA ASP A 125 -8.36 -2.36 -10.87
C ASP A 125 -9.52 -1.71 -10.12
N PRO A 126 -10.70 -1.51 -10.75
CA PRO A 126 -11.84 -0.83 -10.12
C PRO A 126 -12.23 -1.40 -8.75
N GLU A 127 -12.14 -2.72 -8.57
CA GLU A 127 -12.42 -3.39 -7.30
C GLU A 127 -11.40 -2.97 -6.24
N LEU A 128 -10.11 -3.02 -6.56
CA LEU A 128 -9.02 -2.61 -5.65
C LEU A 128 -9.05 -1.11 -5.38
N ARG A 129 -9.45 -0.30 -6.36
CA ARG A 129 -9.58 1.15 -6.21
C ARG A 129 -10.64 1.50 -5.17
N SER A 130 -11.84 0.94 -5.31
CA SER A 130 -12.94 1.18 -4.35
C SER A 130 -12.54 0.80 -2.94
N ARG A 131 -11.83 -0.32 -2.77
CA ARG A 131 -11.30 -0.78 -1.50
C ARG A 131 -10.20 0.13 -0.96
N SER A 132 -9.25 0.54 -1.79
CA SER A 132 -8.18 1.47 -1.43
C SER A 132 -8.72 2.85 -1.02
N ASP A 133 -9.74 3.34 -1.70
CA ASP A 133 -10.37 4.63 -1.38
C ASP A 133 -11.11 4.56 -0.04
N ALA A 134 -11.81 3.46 0.24
CA ALA A 134 -12.44 3.21 1.54
C ALA A 134 -11.40 3.15 2.67
N LEU A 135 -10.30 2.43 2.48
CA LEU A 135 -9.18 2.37 3.44
C LEU A 135 -8.54 3.75 3.64
N THR A 136 -8.33 4.50 2.57
CA THR A 136 -7.79 5.87 2.66
C THR A 136 -8.73 6.80 3.43
N ALA A 137 -10.04 6.65 3.25
CA ALA A 137 -11.02 7.42 4.03
C ALA A 137 -10.99 7.04 5.52
N MET A 138 -10.73 5.76 5.84
CA MET A 138 -10.63 5.26 7.21
C MET A 138 -9.29 5.58 7.87
N PHE A 139 -8.18 5.43 7.13
CA PHE A 139 -6.81 5.46 7.67
C PHE A 139 -5.95 6.64 7.19
N GLY A 140 -6.42 7.41 6.21
CA GLY A 140 -5.65 8.46 5.56
C GLY A 140 -4.74 7.95 4.44
N ALA A 141 -4.20 8.88 3.64
CA ALA A 141 -3.41 8.57 2.45
C ALA A 141 -2.07 7.85 2.73
N SER A 142 -1.62 7.83 3.99
CA SER A 142 -0.36 7.21 4.44
C SER A 142 -0.57 5.85 5.14
N GLY A 143 -1.72 5.17 4.95
CA GLY A 143 -2.02 3.89 5.64
C GLY A 143 -2.16 4.01 7.17
N ARG A 144 -2.11 5.23 7.67
CA ARG A 144 -2.20 5.54 9.10
C ARG A 144 -3.63 5.90 9.45
N PRO A 145 -4.10 5.54 10.66
CA PRO A 145 -5.43 5.93 11.11
C PRO A 145 -5.60 7.44 10.99
N ALA A 146 -6.43 7.90 10.05
CA ALA A 146 -6.79 9.30 9.97
C ALA A 146 -7.52 9.69 11.25
N LEU A 147 -6.88 10.52 12.07
CA LEU A 147 -7.49 10.99 13.30
C LEU A 147 -8.63 11.94 12.97
N ALA A 148 -9.84 11.60 13.40
CA ALA A 148 -10.98 12.50 13.32
C ALA A 148 -10.70 13.78 14.16
N PRO A 149 -11.32 14.92 13.85
CA PRO A 149 -11.10 16.15 14.60
C PRO A 149 -11.28 15.99 16.11
N ARG A 150 -12.24 15.16 16.51
CA ARG A 150 -12.52 14.85 17.93
C ARG A 150 -11.44 14.00 18.57
N GLU A 151 -10.86 13.05 17.83
CA GLU A 151 -9.74 12.22 18.30
C GLU A 151 -8.47 13.05 18.48
N ARG A 152 -8.17 13.95 17.53
CA ARG A 152 -7.05 14.91 17.65
C ARG A 152 -7.20 15.79 18.88
N GLN A 153 -8.41 16.27 19.14
CA GLN A 153 -8.71 17.07 20.31
C GLN A 153 -8.46 16.29 21.61
N LEU A 154 -8.91 15.02 21.68
CA LEU A 154 -8.68 14.13 22.82
C LEU A 154 -7.20 13.86 23.05
N ILE A 155 -6.43 13.54 21.99
CA ILE A 155 -4.99 13.35 22.08
C ILE A 155 -4.31 14.62 22.58
N GLY A 156 -4.73 15.79 22.12
CA GLY A 156 -4.24 17.08 22.61
C GLY A 156 -4.51 17.32 24.09
N PHE A 157 -5.64 16.86 24.63
CA PHE A 157 -5.92 16.92 26.06
C PHE A 157 -5.05 15.94 26.85
N VAL A 158 -4.87 14.71 26.35
CA VAL A 158 -4.01 13.69 26.98
C VAL A 158 -2.55 14.18 27.03
N ARG A 159 -2.06 14.77 25.94
CA ARG A 159 -0.72 15.38 25.86
C ARG A 159 -0.51 16.46 26.95
N ARG A 160 -1.53 17.28 27.19
CA ARG A 160 -1.50 18.33 28.24
C ARG A 160 -1.67 17.77 29.67
N GLY A 161 -1.80 16.45 29.82
CA GLY A 161 -1.95 15.78 31.10
C GLY A 161 -3.32 15.87 31.76
N LEU A 162 -4.37 16.34 31.06
CA LEU A 162 -5.72 16.46 31.61
C LEU A 162 -6.26 15.07 32.01
N ARG A 163 -6.91 14.98 33.15
CA ARG A 163 -7.62 13.76 33.59
C ARG A 163 -8.94 13.57 32.85
N ASN A 164 -9.49 12.35 32.81
CA ASN A 164 -10.72 12.06 32.08
C ASN A 164 -11.90 12.95 32.51
N ARG A 165 -11.98 13.30 33.76
CA ARG A 165 -12.99 14.22 34.29
C ARG A 165 -12.85 15.62 33.67
N GLU A 166 -11.64 16.16 33.63
CA GLU A 166 -11.37 17.49 33.05
C GLU A 166 -11.63 17.49 31.52
N ILE A 167 -11.28 16.39 30.84
CA ILE A 167 -11.59 16.19 29.43
C ILE A 167 -13.12 16.15 29.22
N ALA A 168 -13.84 15.44 30.08
CA ALA A 168 -15.29 15.32 30.01
C ALA A 168 -15.95 16.70 30.15
N GLU A 169 -15.51 17.52 31.09
CA GLU A 169 -15.96 18.90 31.29
C GLU A 169 -15.71 19.77 30.05
N GLN A 170 -14.49 19.69 29.46
CA GLN A 170 -14.12 20.43 28.25
C GLN A 170 -14.94 20.00 27.02
N LEU A 171 -15.37 18.76 26.97
CA LEU A 171 -16.07 18.20 25.81
C LEU A 171 -17.60 18.17 25.97
N GLY A 172 -18.12 18.51 27.13
CA GLY A 172 -19.56 18.43 27.45
C GLY A 172 -20.10 17.00 27.42
N VAL A 173 -19.30 16.02 27.84
CA VAL A 173 -19.67 14.59 27.88
C VAL A 173 -19.42 13.98 29.26
N THR A 174 -19.77 12.71 29.47
CA THR A 174 -19.47 12.01 30.73
C THR A 174 -18.04 11.47 30.74
N GLU A 175 -17.47 11.26 31.92
CA GLU A 175 -16.16 10.60 32.07
C GLU A 175 -16.13 9.18 31.46
N GLY A 176 -17.25 8.45 31.54
CA GLY A 176 -17.43 7.15 30.91
C GLY A 176 -17.27 7.24 29.37
N THR A 177 -17.88 8.27 28.78
CA THR A 177 -17.75 8.53 27.33
C THR A 177 -16.31 8.81 26.94
N VAL A 178 -15.57 9.56 27.74
CA VAL A 178 -14.13 9.82 27.49
C VAL A 178 -13.31 8.53 27.55
N LYS A 179 -13.60 7.61 28.48
CA LYS A 179 -12.95 6.30 28.57
C LYS A 179 -13.18 5.47 27.29
N VAL A 180 -14.41 5.44 26.80
CA VAL A 180 -14.75 4.73 25.56
C VAL A 180 -13.99 5.32 24.37
N TYR A 181 -13.97 6.63 24.24
CA TYR A 181 -13.22 7.30 23.15
C TYR A 181 -11.72 7.04 23.23
N LEU A 182 -11.12 7.09 24.43
CA LEU A 182 -9.69 6.81 24.58
C LEU A 182 -9.37 5.34 24.28
N HIS A 183 -10.25 4.41 24.64
CA HIS A 183 -10.06 3.00 24.29
C HIS A 183 -10.06 2.77 22.78
N ALA A 184 -11.04 3.35 22.08
CA ALA A 184 -11.08 3.29 20.61
C ALA A 184 -9.84 3.93 19.95
N ILE A 185 -9.33 5.04 20.51
CA ILE A 185 -8.10 5.68 20.05
C ILE A 185 -6.89 4.77 20.29
N PHE A 186 -6.82 4.09 21.45
CA PHE A 186 -5.73 3.16 21.75
C PHE A 186 -5.69 2.00 20.77
N GLU A 187 -6.83 1.36 20.51
CA GLU A 187 -6.96 0.29 19.51
C GLU A 187 -6.58 0.79 18.10
N LYS A 188 -7.13 1.93 17.70
CA LYS A 188 -6.92 2.52 16.38
C LYS A 188 -5.44 2.88 16.12
N LEU A 189 -4.71 3.32 17.15
CA LEU A 189 -3.31 3.77 17.03
C LEU A 189 -2.30 2.69 17.44
N GLY A 190 -2.75 1.52 17.89
CA GLY A 190 -1.87 0.46 18.39
C GLY A 190 -1.07 0.88 19.62
N VAL A 191 -1.62 1.77 20.48
CA VAL A 191 -0.96 2.19 21.72
C VAL A 191 -1.62 1.48 22.91
N ASN A 192 -0.79 1.03 23.86
CA ASN A 192 -1.24 0.18 24.96
C ASN A 192 -1.54 0.94 26.25
N SER A 193 -1.21 2.23 26.31
CA SER A 193 -1.40 3.03 27.52
C SER A 193 -1.59 4.52 27.25
N ARG A 194 -2.20 5.20 28.21
CA ARG A 194 -2.32 6.65 28.20
C ARG A 194 -0.97 7.36 28.18
N THR A 195 0.00 6.82 28.89
CA THR A 195 1.37 7.37 28.93
C THR A 195 2.04 7.27 27.58
N GLU A 196 1.89 6.13 26.91
CA GLU A 196 2.40 5.94 25.54
C GLU A 196 1.72 6.91 24.56
N LEU A 197 0.40 7.07 24.64
CA LEU A 197 -0.33 8.04 23.84
C LEU A 197 0.17 9.47 24.08
N ALA A 198 0.44 9.86 25.33
CA ALA A 198 0.93 11.18 25.67
C ALA A 198 2.34 11.44 25.11
N ILE A 199 3.26 10.46 25.23
CA ILE A 199 4.63 10.54 24.72
C ILE A 199 4.64 10.68 23.19
N ARG A 200 3.78 9.93 22.50
CA ARG A 200 3.70 9.91 21.03
C ARG A 200 2.77 10.96 20.45
N ALA A 201 2.12 11.77 21.29
CA ALA A 201 1.10 12.73 20.85
C ALA A 201 1.62 13.74 19.83
N ASP A 202 2.86 14.20 19.94
CA ASP A 202 3.46 15.16 18.99
C ASP A 202 3.64 14.54 17.61
N GLU A 203 4.13 13.30 17.53
CA GLU A 203 4.28 12.53 16.29
C GLU A 203 2.91 12.23 15.67
N LEU A 204 1.94 11.84 16.50
CA LEU A 204 0.58 11.51 16.07
C LEU A 204 -0.18 12.74 15.54
N LEU A 205 0.00 13.89 16.16
CA LEU A 205 -0.65 15.14 15.75
C LEU A 205 0.05 15.80 14.56
N ALA A 206 1.37 15.65 14.44
CA ALA A 206 2.17 16.17 13.33
C ALA A 206 2.10 15.29 12.07
N GLY A 207 1.49 14.09 12.12
CA GLY A 207 1.44 13.15 11.02
C GLY A 207 2.75 12.40 10.74
N SER A 208 3.72 12.42 11.67
CA SER A 208 5.08 11.85 11.51
C SER A 208 5.28 10.53 12.25
N PHE A 209 4.25 9.70 12.39
CA PHE A 209 4.29 8.47 13.18
C PHE A 209 4.95 7.32 12.45
N ALA A 210 6.00 6.71 13.05
CA ALA A 210 6.54 5.40 12.68
C ALA A 210 6.15 4.35 13.74
N PRO A 211 5.52 3.20 13.39
CA PRO A 211 5.33 2.11 14.34
C PRO A 211 6.70 1.56 14.76
N ARG A 212 6.86 1.25 16.03
CA ARG A 212 8.03 0.49 16.51
C ARG A 212 7.77 -0.99 16.22
N GLU A 213 8.83 -1.65 15.71
CA GLU A 213 8.94 -3.09 15.57
C GLU A 213 8.64 -3.84 16.88
#